data_6f5d27fb56485f365c2c83f5a4c13dfa
#
_entry.id   6f5d27fb56485f365c2c83f5a4c13dfa
#
_cell.length_a   1.000
_cell.length_b   1.000
_cell.length_c   1.000
_cell.angle_alpha   90.00
_cell.angle_beta   90.00
_cell.angle_gamma   90.00
#
_symmetry.space_group_name_H-M   'P 1'
#
loop_
_entity.id
_entity.type
_entity.pdbx_description
1 polymer ?
#
loop_
_entity_poly.entity_id
_entity_poly.type
_entity_poly.pdbx_seq_one_letter_code
_entity_poly.pdbx_strand_id
1 'polypeptide(L)'
;MKSYLNKKFVVDDPDARVRKDDDLLVFVMENDQPKIIPRNTEISVTDTRLLNDSVFVNADNFGWTAANNLRNKFLNETLATFEPADSNQKGANAAWDNGHFIKQLALIQIVGADGTLKFISSEVAEFYLALVNAAEKDGVLLPLKSGFRTYPKQETLYDGFIRHLPGFNLAAKPGFSNHEDGFAYDFAISAYEGNPRYDWLKAHGPAHGFVRTVNKEPWHWEYRPEVARTGAYKTARVLK
;
A
#
# COMPACT_ATOMS: atom_id res chain seq x y z
N MET A 1 6.94 8.29 -8.94
CA MET A 1 6.87 8.21 -10.41
C MET A 1 8.18 7.70 -11.04
N LYS A 2 9.36 8.25 -10.75
CA LYS A 2 10.66 7.71 -11.26
C LYS A 2 10.87 6.21 -11.00
N SER A 3 10.20 5.63 -10.02
CA SER A 3 10.34 4.22 -9.65
C SER A 3 9.77 3.23 -10.66
N TYR A 4 8.83 3.65 -11.50
CA TYR A 4 8.28 2.81 -12.59
C TYR A 4 9.01 3.01 -13.91
N LEU A 5 9.46 4.24 -14.17
CA LEU A 5 9.98 4.64 -15.48
C LEU A 5 11.17 3.77 -15.90
N ASN A 6 11.16 3.32 -17.16
CA ASN A 6 12.19 2.48 -17.77
C ASN A 6 12.41 1.12 -17.06
N LYS A 7 11.39 0.60 -16.40
CA LYS A 7 11.42 -0.73 -15.77
C LYS A 7 10.38 -1.66 -16.38
N LYS A 8 10.64 -2.95 -16.20
CA LYS A 8 9.74 -4.02 -16.64
C LYS A 8 8.89 -4.52 -15.49
N PHE A 9 7.63 -4.76 -15.81
CA PHE A 9 6.63 -5.30 -14.89
C PHE A 9 5.83 -6.41 -15.56
N VAL A 10 5.14 -7.19 -14.77
CA VAL A 10 4.19 -8.18 -15.24
C VAL A 10 2.80 -7.72 -14.84
N VAL A 11 1.86 -7.75 -15.78
CA VAL A 11 0.45 -7.50 -15.48
C VAL A 11 -0.10 -8.64 -14.64
N ASP A 12 -0.62 -8.35 -13.46
CA ASP A 12 -1.16 -9.35 -12.54
C ASP A 12 -2.70 -9.33 -12.46
N ASP A 13 -3.30 -8.17 -12.63
CA ASP A 13 -4.76 -8.09 -12.66
C ASP A 13 -5.30 -8.69 -13.97
N PRO A 14 -6.22 -9.67 -13.91
CA PRO A 14 -6.86 -10.22 -15.10
C PRO A 14 -7.75 -9.19 -15.82
N ASP A 15 -8.10 -8.09 -15.17
CA ASP A 15 -8.93 -7.00 -15.69
C ASP A 15 -8.15 -5.68 -15.81
N ALA A 16 -6.87 -5.77 -16.17
CA ALA A 16 -5.99 -4.60 -16.34
C ALA A 16 -6.41 -3.75 -17.54
N ARG A 17 -7.34 -2.83 -17.31
CA ARG A 17 -7.96 -1.99 -18.35
C ARG A 17 -7.00 -0.93 -18.86
N VAL A 18 -7.01 -0.74 -20.18
CA VAL A 18 -6.30 0.33 -20.85
C VAL A 18 -7.10 1.63 -20.80
N ARG A 19 -6.46 2.73 -20.49
CA ARG A 19 -7.04 4.05 -20.34
C ARG A 19 -6.61 4.97 -21.47
N LYS A 20 -7.43 5.98 -21.78
CA LYS A 20 -7.11 6.96 -22.81
C LYS A 20 -5.96 7.85 -22.37
N ASP A 21 -5.13 8.26 -23.33
CA ASP A 21 -3.97 9.12 -23.07
C ASP A 21 -4.38 10.55 -22.66
N ASP A 22 -5.45 11.06 -23.25
CA ASP A 22 -6.02 12.38 -22.99
C ASP A 22 -6.89 12.42 -21.71
N ASP A 23 -7.44 11.28 -21.30
CA ASP A 23 -8.25 11.16 -20.08
C ASP A 23 -8.06 9.78 -19.40
N LEU A 24 -7.23 9.75 -18.36
CA LEU A 24 -6.93 8.52 -17.61
C LEU A 24 -8.09 7.96 -16.79
N LEU A 25 -9.22 8.67 -16.69
CA LEU A 25 -10.44 8.18 -16.05
C LEU A 25 -11.33 7.40 -17.02
N VAL A 26 -11.07 7.50 -18.33
CA VAL A 26 -11.83 6.85 -19.39
C VAL A 26 -11.07 5.66 -19.97
N PHE A 27 -11.79 4.53 -20.16
CA PHE A 27 -11.21 3.33 -20.76
C PHE A 27 -11.16 3.43 -22.28
N VAL A 28 -10.12 2.81 -22.86
CA VAL A 28 -10.09 2.50 -24.30
C VAL A 28 -11.04 1.33 -24.54
N MET A 29 -11.96 1.50 -25.48
CA MET A 29 -12.92 0.47 -25.86
C MET A 29 -12.45 -0.27 -27.13
N GLU A 30 -12.65 -1.56 -27.14
CA GLU A 30 -12.38 -2.43 -28.30
C GLU A 30 -13.54 -3.43 -28.43
N ASN A 31 -14.28 -3.38 -29.54
CA ASN A 31 -15.50 -4.18 -29.75
C ASN A 31 -16.53 -4.03 -28.61
N ASP A 32 -16.79 -2.81 -28.21
CA ASP A 32 -17.74 -2.43 -27.13
C ASP A 32 -17.40 -2.98 -25.73
N GLN A 33 -16.19 -3.46 -25.56
CA GLN A 33 -15.64 -3.86 -24.27
C GLN A 33 -14.38 -3.05 -23.92
N PRO A 34 -14.08 -2.83 -22.63
CA PRO A 34 -12.83 -2.22 -22.24
C PRO A 34 -11.65 -3.06 -22.75
N LYS A 35 -10.69 -2.39 -23.42
CA LYS A 35 -9.44 -3.03 -23.80
C LYS A 35 -8.66 -3.44 -22.56
N ILE A 36 -8.19 -4.69 -22.51
CA ILE A 36 -7.47 -5.27 -21.39
C ILE A 36 -6.05 -5.65 -21.82
N ILE A 37 -5.08 -5.39 -20.94
CA ILE A 37 -3.75 -6.00 -21.07
C ILE A 37 -3.84 -7.39 -20.44
N PRO A 38 -3.56 -8.47 -21.18
CA PRO A 38 -3.71 -9.83 -20.65
C PRO A 38 -2.84 -10.05 -19.40
N ARG A 39 -3.38 -10.80 -18.44
CA ARG A 39 -2.62 -11.21 -17.24
C ARG A 39 -1.36 -11.97 -17.65
N ASN A 40 -0.28 -11.79 -16.88
CA ASN A 40 1.07 -12.33 -17.12
C ASN A 40 1.80 -11.72 -18.34
N THR A 41 1.25 -10.65 -18.95
CA THR A 41 1.96 -9.91 -19.98
C THR A 41 3.13 -9.14 -19.35
N GLU A 42 4.34 -9.30 -19.87
CA GLU A 42 5.47 -8.44 -19.53
C GLU A 42 5.34 -7.12 -20.30
N ILE A 43 5.47 -6.00 -19.60
CA ILE A 43 5.43 -4.66 -20.16
C ILE A 43 6.65 -3.87 -19.72
N SER A 44 7.06 -2.89 -20.55
CA SER A 44 8.02 -1.86 -20.18
C SER A 44 7.27 -0.56 -19.93
N VAL A 45 7.56 0.12 -18.83
CA VAL A 45 6.94 1.40 -18.53
C VAL A 45 7.72 2.53 -19.18
N THR A 46 7.08 3.26 -20.08
CA THR A 46 7.68 4.33 -20.86
C THR A 46 7.36 5.73 -20.33
N ASP A 47 6.27 5.87 -19.58
CA ASP A 47 5.88 7.13 -18.94
C ASP A 47 5.03 6.86 -17.69
N THR A 48 4.90 7.88 -16.82
CA THR A 48 4.12 7.79 -15.58
C THR A 48 3.39 9.09 -15.30
N ARG A 49 2.12 9.01 -14.88
CA ARG A 49 1.30 10.15 -14.46
C ARG A 49 0.69 9.91 -13.08
N LEU A 50 0.56 10.96 -12.31
CA LEU A 50 -0.18 10.97 -11.05
C LEU A 50 -1.50 11.71 -11.27
N LEU A 51 -2.61 11.03 -10.97
CA LEU A 51 -3.95 11.61 -11.04
C LEU A 51 -4.75 11.13 -9.82
N ASN A 52 -5.34 12.07 -9.08
CA ASN A 52 -6.14 11.77 -7.87
C ASN A 52 -5.43 10.83 -6.89
N ASP A 53 -4.16 11.09 -6.58
CA ASP A 53 -3.29 10.26 -5.74
C ASP A 53 -3.06 8.83 -6.26
N SER A 54 -3.35 8.55 -7.50
CA SER A 54 -3.14 7.26 -8.14
C SER A 54 -2.08 7.38 -9.22
N VAL A 55 -1.16 6.41 -9.25
CA VAL A 55 -0.13 6.34 -10.29
C VAL A 55 -0.66 5.54 -11.46
N PHE A 56 -0.57 6.14 -12.65
CA PHE A 56 -0.79 5.49 -13.92
C PHE A 56 0.55 5.34 -14.65
N VAL A 57 0.69 4.25 -15.38
CA VAL A 57 1.87 3.93 -16.17
C VAL A 57 1.50 3.76 -17.64
N ASN A 58 2.32 4.26 -18.52
CA ASN A 58 2.21 3.96 -19.94
C ASN A 58 3.01 2.69 -20.23
N ALA A 59 2.28 1.61 -20.52
CA ALA A 59 2.83 0.32 -20.90
C ALA A 59 3.14 0.36 -22.41
N ASP A 60 4.37 0.04 -22.77
CA ASP A 60 4.77 -0.04 -24.17
C ASP A 60 3.82 -0.95 -24.98
N ASN A 61 3.47 -0.55 -26.19
CA ASN A 61 2.55 -1.26 -27.09
C ASN A 61 1.10 -1.42 -26.61
N PHE A 62 0.78 -1.06 -25.34
CA PHE A 62 -0.57 -1.27 -24.78
C PHE A 62 -1.29 0.03 -24.44
N GLY A 63 -0.56 1.05 -23.95
CA GLY A 63 -1.12 2.31 -23.48
C GLY A 63 -1.19 2.42 -21.94
N TRP A 64 -1.98 3.35 -21.44
CA TRP A 64 -2.05 3.67 -20.02
C TRP A 64 -2.85 2.63 -19.22
N THR A 65 -2.34 2.25 -18.06
CA THR A 65 -3.05 1.42 -17.09
C THR A 65 -2.72 1.88 -15.67
N ALA A 66 -3.54 1.51 -14.69
CA ALA A 66 -3.23 1.80 -13.29
C ALA A 66 -2.01 0.98 -12.83
N ALA A 67 -1.12 1.61 -12.09
CA ALA A 67 0.06 0.93 -11.58
C ALA A 67 -0.28 -0.26 -10.65
N ASN A 68 -1.44 -0.22 -10.00
CA ASN A 68 -1.93 -1.32 -9.16
C ASN A 68 -2.24 -2.62 -9.95
N ASN A 69 -2.40 -2.53 -11.27
CA ASN A 69 -2.60 -3.70 -12.13
C ASN A 69 -1.32 -4.50 -12.35
N LEU A 70 -0.18 -3.94 -11.96
CA LEU A 70 1.12 -4.54 -12.22
C LEU A 70 1.57 -5.34 -11.01
N ARG A 71 1.90 -6.62 -11.28
CA ARG A 71 2.80 -7.32 -10.39
C ARG A 71 4.14 -6.65 -10.57
N ASN A 72 4.51 -5.91 -9.56
CA ASN A 72 5.85 -5.41 -9.48
C ASN A 72 6.81 -6.62 -9.52
N LYS A 73 7.80 -6.64 -10.40
CA LYS A 73 8.93 -7.57 -10.23
C LYS A 73 9.53 -7.42 -8.82
N PHE A 74 9.43 -6.23 -8.25
CA PHE A 74 9.77 -5.98 -6.85
C PHE A 74 8.85 -6.69 -5.84
N LEU A 75 7.64 -7.10 -6.18
CA LEU A 75 6.81 -7.92 -5.28
C LEU A 75 7.39 -9.33 -5.06
N ASN A 76 8.12 -9.85 -6.05
CA ASN A 76 8.80 -11.14 -5.94
C ASN A 76 10.27 -11.01 -5.51
N GLU A 77 10.82 -9.81 -5.53
CA GLU A 77 12.13 -9.54 -4.96
C GLU A 77 11.94 -9.25 -3.47
N THR A 78 11.94 -10.31 -2.68
CA THR A 78 12.22 -10.18 -1.25
C THR A 78 13.42 -9.27 -1.14
N LEU A 79 13.31 -8.17 -0.40
CA LEU A 79 14.49 -7.36 -0.09
C LEU A 79 15.38 -8.18 0.83
N ALA A 80 15.99 -9.20 0.26
CA ALA A 80 16.97 -10.06 0.92
C ALA A 80 18.22 -9.27 1.39
N THR A 81 18.24 -7.98 1.06
CA THR A 81 19.36 -7.08 1.36
C THR A 81 19.17 -6.27 2.64
N PHE A 82 18.08 -6.48 3.39
CA PHE A 82 18.03 -5.93 4.74
C PHE A 82 19.02 -6.68 5.62
N GLU A 83 19.99 -5.95 6.12
CA GLU A 83 20.89 -6.48 7.15
C GLU A 83 20.07 -7.01 8.32
N PRO A 84 20.48 -8.09 8.95
CA PRO A 84 19.90 -8.56 10.20
C PRO A 84 19.79 -7.40 11.19
N ALA A 85 18.80 -7.42 12.06
CA ALA A 85 18.71 -6.46 13.14
C ALA A 85 20.04 -6.43 13.91
N ASP A 86 20.47 -5.23 14.27
CA ASP A 86 21.67 -5.05 15.09
C ASP A 86 21.54 -5.74 16.46
N SER A 87 22.56 -5.65 17.29
CA SER A 87 22.56 -6.23 18.64
C SER A 87 21.41 -5.73 19.52
N ASN A 88 20.80 -4.60 19.17
CA ASN A 88 19.63 -4.03 19.82
C ASN A 88 18.33 -4.34 19.07
N GLN A 89 18.38 -5.18 18.03
CA GLN A 89 17.23 -5.60 17.23
C GLN A 89 16.52 -4.44 16.50
N LYS A 90 17.25 -3.41 16.14
CA LYS A 90 16.73 -2.20 15.47
C LYS A 90 17.02 -2.16 13.97
N GLY A 91 17.32 -3.29 13.37
CA GLY A 91 17.58 -3.40 11.93
C GLY A 91 16.39 -2.98 11.08
N ALA A 92 16.66 -2.72 9.81
CA ALA A 92 15.69 -2.12 8.89
C ALA A 92 14.42 -2.97 8.67
N ASN A 93 14.48 -4.28 8.94
CA ASN A 93 13.34 -5.20 8.81
C ASN A 93 12.88 -5.80 10.15
N ALA A 94 13.35 -5.25 11.28
CA ALA A 94 12.92 -5.69 12.60
C ALA A 94 11.48 -5.25 12.88
N ALA A 95 10.60 -6.21 13.15
CA ALA A 95 9.23 -5.95 13.56
C ALA A 95 9.14 -5.77 15.07
N TRP A 96 8.28 -4.84 15.48
CA TRP A 96 8.08 -4.47 16.87
C TRP A 96 6.59 -4.38 17.21
N ASP A 97 6.23 -4.82 18.42
CA ASP A 97 4.91 -4.62 19.00
C ASP A 97 5.02 -4.34 20.50
N ASN A 98 4.33 -3.30 20.97
CA ASN A 98 4.32 -2.88 22.39
C ASN A 98 5.73 -2.73 23.01
N GLY A 99 6.69 -2.23 22.23
CA GLY A 99 8.07 -2.03 22.66
C GLY A 99 8.94 -3.29 22.66
N HIS A 100 8.41 -4.41 22.18
CA HIS A 100 9.14 -5.68 22.10
C HIS A 100 9.46 -6.04 20.65
N PHE A 101 10.69 -6.47 20.40
CA PHE A 101 11.06 -7.07 19.13
C PHE A 101 10.29 -8.39 18.94
N ILE A 102 9.72 -8.58 17.75
CA ILE A 102 8.94 -9.77 17.42
C ILE A 102 9.78 -10.73 16.58
N LYS A 103 10.20 -10.26 15.40
CA LYS A 103 10.94 -11.04 14.41
C LYS A 103 11.53 -10.15 13.33
N GLN A 104 12.37 -10.74 12.49
CA GLN A 104 12.77 -10.14 11.20
C GLN A 104 11.67 -10.40 10.18
N LEU A 105 11.26 -9.36 9.43
CA LEU A 105 10.30 -9.48 8.34
C LEU A 105 11.01 -9.69 7.01
N ALA A 106 10.45 -10.54 6.16
CA ALA A 106 10.69 -10.44 4.74
C ALA A 106 9.80 -9.30 4.20
N LEU A 107 10.42 -8.32 3.55
CA LEU A 107 9.73 -7.14 3.06
C LEU A 107 9.67 -7.13 1.52
N ILE A 108 8.62 -6.55 1.01
CA ILE A 108 8.38 -6.35 -0.41
C ILE A 108 8.25 -4.85 -0.65
N GLN A 109 8.86 -4.36 -1.74
CA GLN A 109 8.70 -2.99 -2.18
C GLN A 109 7.52 -2.86 -3.12
N ILE A 110 6.71 -1.86 -2.87
CA ILE A 110 5.68 -1.40 -3.79
C ILE A 110 5.80 0.11 -3.99
N VAL A 111 5.22 0.62 -5.08
CA VAL A 111 5.20 2.05 -5.31
C VAL A 111 4.00 2.67 -4.62
N GLY A 112 4.26 3.63 -3.76
CA GLY A 112 3.21 4.34 -3.04
C GLY A 112 2.53 5.44 -3.85
N ALA A 113 1.51 6.04 -3.24
CA ALA A 113 0.70 7.11 -3.81
C ALA A 113 1.51 8.32 -4.30
N ASP A 114 2.62 8.61 -3.66
CA ASP A 114 3.55 9.70 -3.98
C ASP A 114 4.64 9.30 -5.00
N GLY A 115 4.54 8.09 -5.56
CA GLY A 115 5.54 7.54 -6.50
C GLY A 115 6.84 7.10 -5.82
N THR A 116 6.95 7.16 -4.49
CA THR A 116 8.11 6.62 -3.75
C THR A 116 7.89 5.18 -3.36
N LEU A 117 8.98 4.46 -3.08
CA LEU A 117 8.91 3.08 -2.64
C LEU A 117 8.42 3.00 -1.19
N LYS A 118 7.48 2.09 -0.96
CA LYS A 118 6.98 1.72 0.36
C LYS A 118 7.28 0.24 0.60
N PHE A 119 7.36 -0.14 1.86
CA PHE A 119 7.56 -1.52 2.25
C PHE A 119 6.27 -2.11 2.80
N ILE A 120 6.02 -3.36 2.45
CA ILE A 120 4.96 -4.18 3.05
C ILE A 120 5.54 -5.52 3.48
N SER A 121 4.94 -6.15 4.48
CA SER A 121 5.32 -7.51 4.86
C SER A 121 4.97 -8.49 3.74
N SER A 122 5.89 -9.40 3.40
CA SER A 122 5.63 -10.48 2.45
C SER A 122 4.48 -11.40 2.89
N GLU A 123 4.25 -11.51 4.19
CA GLU A 123 3.15 -12.30 4.77
C GLU A 123 1.77 -11.75 4.41
N VAL A 124 1.69 -10.46 4.09
CA VAL A 124 0.42 -9.77 3.77
C VAL A 124 0.31 -9.42 2.28
N ALA A 125 1.38 -9.58 1.53
CA ALA A 125 1.46 -9.07 0.15
C ALA A 125 0.33 -9.59 -0.76
N GLU A 126 0.03 -10.87 -0.72
CA GLU A 126 -1.05 -11.45 -1.55
C GLU A 126 -2.43 -10.94 -1.14
N PHE A 127 -2.69 -10.79 0.16
CA PHE A 127 -3.95 -10.25 0.68
C PHE A 127 -4.10 -8.77 0.35
N TYR A 128 -3.01 -8.01 0.43
CA TYR A 128 -2.97 -6.62 0.01
C TYR A 128 -3.28 -6.48 -1.49
N LEU A 129 -2.66 -7.30 -2.34
CA LEU A 129 -2.94 -7.31 -3.77
C LEU A 129 -4.40 -7.69 -4.07
N ALA A 130 -4.92 -8.72 -3.39
CA ALA A 130 -6.32 -9.10 -3.55
C ALA A 130 -7.27 -7.95 -3.18
N LEU A 131 -6.98 -7.22 -2.10
CA LEU A 131 -7.76 -6.05 -1.69
C LEU A 131 -7.74 -4.95 -2.75
N VAL A 132 -6.55 -4.51 -3.19
CA VAL A 132 -6.41 -3.38 -4.12
C VAL A 132 -6.96 -3.72 -5.50
N ASN A 133 -6.81 -4.97 -5.95
CA ASN A 133 -7.37 -5.43 -7.22
C ASN A 133 -8.90 -5.53 -7.16
N ALA A 134 -9.47 -5.95 -6.04
CA ALA A 134 -10.93 -5.95 -5.87
C ALA A 134 -11.50 -4.53 -5.91
N ALA A 135 -10.85 -3.59 -5.22
CA ALA A 135 -11.26 -2.18 -5.26
C ALA A 135 -11.16 -1.59 -6.67
N GLU A 136 -10.09 -1.88 -7.39
CA GLU A 136 -9.90 -1.41 -8.77
C GLU A 136 -11.01 -1.92 -9.69
N LYS A 137 -11.45 -3.17 -9.55
CA LYS A 137 -12.59 -3.74 -10.31
C LYS A 137 -13.89 -2.97 -10.09
N ASP A 138 -14.07 -2.47 -8.88
CA ASP A 138 -15.21 -1.64 -8.51
C ASP A 138 -14.99 -0.15 -8.85
N GLY A 139 -13.90 0.18 -9.56
CA GLY A 139 -13.55 1.54 -9.97
C GLY A 139 -12.94 2.39 -8.85
N VAL A 140 -12.52 1.78 -7.74
CA VAL A 140 -11.92 2.46 -6.59
C VAL A 140 -10.42 2.17 -6.51
N LEU A 141 -9.59 3.20 -6.67
CA LEU A 141 -8.14 3.08 -6.50
C LEU A 141 -7.77 3.26 -5.03
N LEU A 142 -6.94 2.36 -4.50
CA LEU A 142 -6.44 2.38 -3.12
C LEU A 142 -4.91 2.60 -3.08
N PRO A 143 -4.41 3.81 -3.39
CA PRO A 143 -2.98 4.06 -3.39
C PRO A 143 -2.44 4.05 -1.96
N LEU A 144 -1.31 3.36 -1.74
CA LEU A 144 -0.68 3.27 -0.43
C LEU A 144 0.16 4.51 -0.14
N LYS A 145 -0.07 5.16 1.00
CA LYS A 145 0.79 6.25 1.52
C LYS A 145 1.90 5.74 2.44
N SER A 146 1.59 4.77 3.29
CA SER A 146 2.53 4.20 4.25
C SER A 146 2.20 2.72 4.49
N GLY A 147 3.20 1.88 4.49
CA GLY A 147 3.11 0.47 4.92
C GLY A 147 4.02 0.22 6.12
N PHE A 148 4.88 -0.82 6.05
CA PHE A 148 5.84 -1.10 7.11
C PHE A 148 6.75 0.10 7.37
N ARG A 149 6.98 0.37 8.64
CA ARG A 149 7.85 1.46 9.11
C ARG A 149 8.97 0.88 9.95
N THR A 150 10.20 1.19 9.57
CA THR A 150 11.38 0.75 10.33
C THR A 150 11.49 1.46 11.67
N TYR A 151 12.08 0.80 12.66
CA TYR A 151 12.33 1.40 13.97
C TYR A 151 13.10 2.73 13.89
N PRO A 152 14.21 2.86 13.13
CA PRO A 152 14.90 4.16 12.99
C PRO A 152 14.03 5.25 12.35
N LYS A 153 13.14 4.88 11.42
CA LYS A 153 12.20 5.86 10.85
C LYS A 153 11.19 6.32 11.89
N GLN A 154 10.72 5.41 12.74
CA GLN A 154 9.81 5.75 13.83
C GLN A 154 10.50 6.63 14.87
N GLU A 155 11.77 6.40 15.19
CA GLU A 155 12.58 7.28 16.04
C GLU A 155 12.63 8.72 15.49
N THR A 156 12.90 8.84 14.19
CA THR A 156 12.91 10.16 13.52
C THR A 156 11.57 10.88 13.64
N LEU A 157 10.46 10.17 13.41
CA LEU A 157 9.12 10.76 13.48
C LEU A 157 8.77 11.17 14.92
N TYR A 158 9.09 10.32 15.88
CA TYR A 158 8.84 10.59 17.29
C TYR A 158 9.69 11.75 17.83
N ASP A 159 10.99 11.81 17.49
CA ASP A 159 11.87 12.92 17.87
C ASP A 159 11.35 14.25 17.30
N GLY A 160 10.97 14.26 16.02
CA GLY A 160 10.39 15.45 15.39
C GLY A 160 9.09 15.88 16.07
N PHE A 161 8.23 14.93 16.45
CA PHE A 161 6.98 15.20 17.15
C PHE A 161 7.23 15.79 18.55
N ILE A 162 8.05 15.16 19.39
CA ILE A 162 8.30 15.64 20.76
C ILE A 162 9.04 17.00 20.79
N ARG A 163 9.81 17.29 19.75
CA ARG A 163 10.50 18.58 19.59
C ARG A 163 9.65 19.63 18.88
N HIS A 164 8.42 19.31 18.51
CA HIS A 164 7.50 20.20 17.80
C HIS A 164 8.09 20.77 16.49
N LEU A 165 8.86 19.96 15.75
CA LEU A 165 9.47 20.41 14.51
C LEU A 165 8.42 20.57 13.40
N PRO A 166 8.56 21.57 12.51
CA PRO A 166 7.65 21.74 11.38
C PRO A 166 7.56 20.49 10.51
N GLY A 167 6.33 20.10 10.12
CA GLY A 167 6.09 18.94 9.27
C GLY A 167 6.01 17.59 10.00
N PHE A 168 6.21 17.56 11.32
CA PHE A 168 6.03 16.37 12.14
C PHE A 168 4.70 16.42 12.90
N ASN A 169 3.94 15.35 12.80
CA ASN A 169 2.66 15.17 13.48
C ASN A 169 2.80 14.20 14.65
N LEU A 170 1.69 13.96 15.36
CA LEU A 170 1.63 12.94 16.41
C LEU A 170 2.23 11.61 15.94
N ALA A 171 3.19 11.11 16.68
CA ALA A 171 3.85 9.86 16.42
C ALA A 171 3.98 9.01 17.69
N ALA A 172 3.75 7.72 17.57
CA ALA A 172 4.01 6.77 18.66
C ALA A 172 5.50 6.67 18.96
N LYS A 173 5.83 6.25 20.20
CA LYS A 173 7.22 5.89 20.53
C LYS A 173 7.72 4.77 19.62
N PRO A 174 9.04 4.73 19.30
CA PRO A 174 9.64 3.61 18.61
C PRO A 174 9.32 2.29 19.29
N GLY A 175 8.97 1.29 18.51
CA GLY A 175 8.51 -0.02 18.99
C GLY A 175 7.02 -0.09 19.35
N PHE A 176 6.27 1.02 19.28
CA PHE A 176 4.85 1.08 19.65
C PHE A 176 3.92 1.48 18.50
N SER A 177 4.46 1.76 17.33
CA SER A 177 3.65 2.07 16.15
C SER A 177 3.10 0.79 15.53
N ASN A 178 1.81 0.80 15.15
CA ASN A 178 1.20 -0.34 14.43
C ASN A 178 1.84 -0.61 13.07
N HIS A 179 2.56 0.37 12.50
CA HIS A 179 3.32 0.18 11.25
C HIS A 179 4.60 -0.63 11.45
N GLU A 180 5.10 -0.74 12.68
CA GLU A 180 6.34 -1.45 12.97
C GLU A 180 6.14 -2.97 13.09
N ASP A 181 4.89 -3.46 13.22
CA ASP A 181 4.61 -4.90 13.20
C ASP A 181 4.46 -5.47 11.77
N GLY A 182 4.36 -4.59 10.75
CA GLY A 182 4.25 -4.96 9.34
C GLY A 182 2.83 -5.22 8.85
N PHE A 183 1.81 -4.98 9.68
CA PHE A 183 0.42 -5.26 9.34
C PHE A 183 -0.45 -4.02 9.15
N ALA A 184 0.09 -2.80 9.32
CA ALA A 184 -0.62 -1.54 9.16
C ALA A 184 -0.33 -0.87 7.81
N TYR A 185 -1.38 -0.29 7.23
CA TYR A 185 -1.39 0.32 5.89
C TYR A 185 -2.18 1.63 5.93
N ASP A 186 -1.53 2.73 5.54
CA ASP A 186 -2.21 4.00 5.32
C ASP A 186 -2.51 4.17 3.84
N PHE A 187 -3.77 4.19 3.47
CA PHE A 187 -4.21 4.50 2.11
C PHE A 187 -4.38 6.02 1.90
N ALA A 188 -4.43 6.44 0.64
CA ALA A 188 -4.67 7.85 0.28
C ALA A 188 -6.14 8.23 0.50
N ILE A 189 -6.54 8.32 1.75
CA ILE A 189 -7.90 8.67 2.21
C ILE A 189 -7.79 9.94 3.06
N SER A 190 -8.65 10.93 2.79
CA SER A 190 -8.64 12.22 3.48
C SER A 190 -9.85 12.46 4.38
N ALA A 191 -10.88 11.64 4.27
CA ALA A 191 -12.12 11.80 5.01
C ALA A 191 -12.78 10.45 5.28
N TYR A 192 -13.79 10.45 6.15
CA TYR A 192 -14.65 9.30 6.44
C TYR A 192 -15.76 9.16 5.37
N GLU A 193 -16.97 8.88 5.81
CA GLU A 193 -18.13 8.64 4.97
C GLU A 193 -18.29 9.72 3.87
N GLY A 194 -18.64 9.26 2.67
CA GLY A 194 -18.66 10.09 1.46
C GLY A 194 -17.34 10.15 0.70
N ASN A 195 -16.24 9.61 1.28
CA ASN A 195 -15.02 9.38 0.52
C ASN A 195 -15.09 7.98 -0.12
N PRO A 196 -15.05 7.86 -1.46
CA PRO A 196 -15.26 6.57 -2.13
C PRO A 196 -14.30 5.45 -1.67
N ARG A 197 -13.05 5.80 -1.36
CA ARG A 197 -12.04 4.84 -0.86
C ARG A 197 -12.37 4.35 0.54
N TYR A 198 -12.77 5.29 1.41
CA TYR A 198 -13.17 4.93 2.76
C TYR A 198 -14.43 4.07 2.77
N ASP A 199 -15.44 4.50 2.02
CA ASP A 199 -16.73 3.78 1.96
C ASP A 199 -16.55 2.37 1.40
N TRP A 200 -15.73 2.23 0.35
CA TRP A 200 -15.41 0.92 -0.21
C TRP A 200 -14.66 0.03 0.81
N LEU A 201 -13.60 0.54 1.43
CA LEU A 201 -12.85 -0.21 2.45
C LEU A 201 -13.71 -0.57 3.66
N LYS A 202 -14.61 0.32 4.09
CA LYS A 202 -15.56 0.06 5.17
C LYS A 202 -16.50 -1.10 4.84
N ALA A 203 -16.95 -1.19 3.59
CA ALA A 203 -17.86 -2.23 3.13
C ALA A 203 -17.16 -3.57 2.82
N HIS A 204 -15.99 -3.54 2.23
CA HIS A 204 -15.32 -4.70 1.63
C HIS A 204 -14.03 -5.12 2.34
N GLY A 205 -13.33 -4.19 3.00
CA GLY A 205 -12.06 -4.46 3.68
C GLY A 205 -12.10 -5.67 4.62
N PRO A 206 -13.14 -5.82 5.48
CA PRO A 206 -13.24 -6.98 6.38
C PRO A 206 -13.27 -8.34 5.66
N ALA A 207 -13.88 -8.43 4.48
CA ALA A 207 -13.89 -9.66 3.69
C ALA A 207 -12.49 -10.05 3.17
N HIS A 208 -11.59 -9.06 3.05
CA HIS A 208 -10.18 -9.24 2.71
C HIS A 208 -9.27 -9.30 3.94
N GLY A 209 -9.82 -9.30 5.15
CA GLY A 209 -9.05 -9.33 6.40
C GLY A 209 -8.52 -7.97 6.86
N PHE A 210 -8.91 -6.88 6.21
CA PHE A 210 -8.49 -5.52 6.58
C PHE A 210 -9.56 -4.81 7.40
N VAL A 211 -9.14 -4.24 8.52
CA VAL A 211 -10.01 -3.51 9.43
C VAL A 211 -9.37 -2.19 9.86
N ARG A 212 -10.20 -1.20 10.13
CA ARG A 212 -9.74 0.06 10.69
C ARG A 212 -9.60 -0.06 12.21
N THR A 213 -8.41 0.15 12.73
CA THR A 213 -8.08 -0.09 14.15
C THR A 213 -7.80 1.19 14.92
N VAL A 214 -7.40 2.27 14.25
CA VAL A 214 -7.09 3.56 14.88
C VAL A 214 -8.26 4.52 14.74
N ASN A 215 -8.66 5.12 15.87
CA ASN A 215 -9.70 6.12 15.88
C ASN A 215 -9.20 7.44 15.26
N LYS A 216 -10.09 8.20 14.59
CA LYS A 216 -9.79 9.47 13.91
C LYS A 216 -8.83 9.38 12.71
N GLU A 217 -8.45 8.19 12.27
CA GLU A 217 -7.59 7.97 11.13
C GLU A 217 -8.35 7.18 10.04
N PRO A 218 -9.06 7.85 9.11
CA PRO A 218 -9.81 7.17 8.04
C PRO A 218 -8.90 6.42 7.07
N TRP A 219 -7.63 6.83 6.98
CA TRP A 219 -6.61 6.24 6.13
C TRP A 219 -5.98 4.97 6.70
N HIS A 220 -6.01 4.75 8.04
CA HIS A 220 -5.29 3.69 8.73
C HIS A 220 -6.09 2.38 8.78
N TRP A 221 -5.57 1.34 8.13
CA TRP A 221 -6.16 0.02 8.06
C TRP A 221 -5.12 -1.03 8.40
N GLU A 222 -5.51 -2.09 9.07
CA GLU A 222 -4.61 -3.18 9.43
C GLU A 222 -5.12 -4.52 8.89
N TYR A 223 -4.20 -5.36 8.45
CA TYR A 223 -4.52 -6.75 8.12
C TYR A 223 -4.63 -7.55 9.43
N ARG A 224 -5.86 -7.80 9.85
CA ARG A 224 -6.21 -8.53 11.08
C ARG A 224 -7.37 -9.48 10.76
N PRO A 225 -7.13 -10.60 10.04
CA PRO A 225 -8.21 -11.46 9.54
C PRO A 225 -9.07 -12.05 10.67
N GLU A 226 -8.49 -12.37 11.83
CA GLU A 226 -9.25 -12.86 12.97
C GLU A 226 -10.20 -11.80 13.53
N VAL A 227 -9.72 -10.57 13.63
CA VAL A 227 -10.53 -9.42 14.07
C VAL A 227 -11.63 -9.12 13.06
N ALA A 228 -11.31 -9.14 11.78
CA ALA A 228 -12.26 -8.94 10.69
C ALA A 228 -13.40 -9.96 10.74
N ARG A 229 -13.08 -11.24 10.96
CA ARG A 229 -14.05 -12.34 11.06
C ARG A 229 -14.98 -12.23 12.25
N THR A 230 -14.49 -11.76 13.39
CA THR A 230 -15.28 -11.65 14.63
C THR A 230 -16.02 -10.33 14.77
N GLY A 231 -15.71 -9.34 13.94
CA GLY A 231 -16.23 -7.97 14.06
C GLY A 231 -15.74 -7.22 15.31
N ALA A 232 -14.72 -7.76 16.00
CA ALA A 232 -14.19 -7.21 17.26
C ALA A 232 -13.33 -5.94 17.06
N TYR A 233 -13.13 -5.50 15.83
CA TYR A 233 -12.33 -4.32 15.50
C TYR A 233 -12.81 -3.00 16.12
N LYS A 234 -14.04 -2.98 16.65
CA LYS A 234 -14.60 -1.82 17.38
C LYS A 234 -13.95 -1.59 18.75
N THR A 235 -13.26 -2.59 19.26
CA THR A 235 -12.54 -2.53 20.54
C THR A 235 -11.03 -2.39 20.38
N ALA A 236 -10.60 -2.12 19.17
CA ALA A 236 -9.21 -2.08 18.79
C ALA A 236 -8.37 -1.08 19.59
N ARG A 237 -7.11 -1.39 19.66
CA ARG A 237 -6.02 -0.65 20.27
C ARG A 237 -6.29 0.85 20.30
N VAL A 238 -6.63 1.33 21.49
CA VAL A 238 -6.51 2.75 21.79
C VAL A 238 -5.00 3.04 21.76
N LEU A 239 -4.60 4.10 21.09
CA LEU A 239 -3.24 4.64 21.20
C LEU A 239 -2.88 4.67 22.69
N LYS A 240 -1.97 3.83 23.11
CA LYS A 240 -1.41 3.86 24.44
C LYS A 240 -0.35 4.91 24.55
#